data_dd14a467df338eb5bd661f88509eddd2
#
_entry.id   dd14a467df338eb5bd661f88509eddd2
#
_cell.length_a   1.000
_cell.length_b   1.000
_cell.length_c   1.000
_cell.angle_alpha   90.00
_cell.angle_beta   90.00
_cell.angle_gamma   90.00
#
_symmetry.space_group_name_H-M   'P 1'
#
loop_
_entity.id
_entity.type
_entity.pdbx_description
1 polymer ?
#
loop_
_entity_poly.entity_id
_entity_poly.type
_entity_poly.pdbx_seq_one_letter_code
_entity_poly.pdbx_strand_id
1 'polypeptide(L)'
;MYKRQPEEFDNIQATLFHERFTWCYADKSEISGERAQLVHPFWDPIEGHVSNYSQMLVPFISKIKPGALLRIKANLQPQTEKVIEDPLHVDVGCKSTTAILYVNTCDGYTHFKDGTKVKSVANRLVIFPSQTYHGGTSCTDETKRVVINFNYIDMKDMATNDLNRLYK
;
A
#
# COMPACT_ATOMS: atom_id res chain seq x y z
N MET A 1 5.34 -14.06 13.79
CA MET A 1 5.19 -12.62 14.08
C MET A 1 6.57 -11.99 14.07
N TYR A 2 6.96 -11.32 12.98
CA TYR A 2 8.27 -10.66 12.88
C TYR A 2 8.25 -9.37 13.70
N LYS A 3 9.09 -9.28 14.75
CA LYS A 3 9.41 -8.00 15.39
C LYS A 3 10.31 -7.22 14.43
N ARG A 4 9.82 -6.12 13.88
CA ARG A 4 10.61 -5.19 13.06
C ARG A 4 11.60 -4.44 13.94
N GLN A 5 12.75 -4.07 13.36
CA GLN A 5 13.66 -3.13 13.98
C GLN A 5 12.92 -1.76 14.05
N PRO A 6 12.74 -1.17 15.22
CA PRO A 6 12.03 0.11 15.36
C PRO A 6 12.63 1.20 14.45
N GLU A 7 13.94 1.29 14.35
CA GLU A 7 14.67 2.32 13.57
C GLU A 7 14.31 2.35 12.07
N GLU A 8 14.07 1.18 11.43
CA GLU A 8 13.72 1.12 9.99
C GLU A 8 12.32 1.72 9.74
N PHE A 9 11.36 1.42 10.60
CA PHE A 9 10.01 1.95 10.48
C PHE A 9 9.95 3.43 10.84
N ASP A 10 10.67 3.84 11.88
CA ASP A 10 10.73 5.23 12.34
C ASP A 10 11.30 6.14 11.25
N ASN A 11 12.31 5.67 10.49
CA ASN A 11 12.84 6.38 9.33
C ASN A 11 11.78 6.54 8.21
N ILE A 12 11.00 5.50 7.90
CA ILE A 12 9.91 5.57 6.92
C ILE A 12 8.89 6.61 7.38
N GLN A 13 8.43 6.54 8.62
CA GLN A 13 7.45 7.46 9.17
C GLN A 13 7.96 8.90 9.17
N ALA A 14 9.17 9.14 9.68
CA ALA A 14 9.79 10.46 9.72
C ALA A 14 9.94 11.07 8.31
N THR A 15 10.33 10.26 7.33
CA THR A 15 10.46 10.71 5.94
C THR A 15 9.11 11.11 5.35
N LEU A 16 8.09 10.26 5.46
CA LEU A 16 6.76 10.52 4.88
C LEU A 16 6.03 11.69 5.56
N PHE A 17 6.37 11.99 6.81
CA PHE A 17 5.78 13.09 7.58
C PHE A 17 6.60 14.37 7.51
N HIS A 18 7.76 14.34 6.87
CA HIS A 18 8.59 15.53 6.71
C HIS A 18 7.94 16.53 5.76
N GLU A 19 7.97 17.82 6.10
CA GLU A 19 7.34 18.91 5.33
C GLU A 19 7.82 19.02 3.87
N ARG A 20 9.06 18.56 3.58
CA ARG A 20 9.66 18.58 2.24
C ARG A 20 9.44 17.28 1.46
N PHE A 21 8.72 16.31 2.01
CA PHE A 21 8.40 15.11 1.26
C PHE A 21 7.39 15.42 0.15
N THR A 22 7.69 14.98 -1.07
CA THR A 22 6.87 15.31 -2.23
C THR A 22 5.68 14.38 -2.36
N TRP A 23 4.49 14.95 -2.32
CA TRP A 23 3.23 14.29 -2.60
C TRP A 23 2.64 14.81 -3.91
N CYS A 24 2.09 13.90 -4.73
CA CYS A 24 1.35 14.22 -5.94
C CYS A 24 -0.15 14.17 -5.66
N TYR A 25 -0.91 15.12 -6.17
CA TYR A 25 -2.37 15.09 -6.09
C TYR A 25 -2.91 14.04 -7.09
N ALA A 26 -3.78 13.17 -6.64
CA ALA A 26 -4.45 12.18 -7.46
C ALA A 26 -5.96 12.27 -7.24
N ASP A 27 -6.67 12.63 -8.30
CA ASP A 27 -8.12 12.63 -8.33
C ASP A 27 -8.60 11.52 -9.26
N LYS A 28 -9.32 10.57 -8.71
CA LYS A 28 -9.93 9.45 -9.42
C LYS A 28 -11.44 9.40 -9.23
N SER A 29 -12.02 10.47 -8.71
CA SER A 29 -13.46 10.54 -8.37
C SER A 29 -14.37 10.23 -9.56
N GLU A 30 -14.02 10.70 -10.76
CA GLU A 30 -14.77 10.44 -11.98
C GLU A 30 -14.61 9.02 -12.53
N ILE A 31 -13.47 8.35 -12.24
CA ILE A 31 -13.14 7.03 -12.80
C ILE A 31 -13.60 5.90 -11.86
N SER A 32 -13.30 6.01 -10.57
CA SER A 32 -13.53 4.95 -9.58
C SER A 32 -14.45 5.35 -8.43
N GLY A 33 -14.86 6.62 -8.36
CA GLY A 33 -15.63 7.18 -7.24
C GLY A 33 -14.79 7.34 -5.96
N GLU A 34 -13.49 7.07 -6.02
CA GLU A 34 -12.57 7.29 -4.89
C GLU A 34 -12.40 8.78 -4.64
N ARG A 35 -12.25 9.15 -3.36
CA ARG A 35 -11.92 10.54 -3.01
C ARG A 35 -10.53 10.91 -3.54
N ALA A 36 -10.36 12.19 -3.84
CA ALA A 36 -9.04 12.75 -4.10
C ALA A 36 -8.10 12.46 -2.91
N GLN A 37 -6.88 12.11 -3.22
CA GLN A 37 -5.85 11.76 -2.24
C GLN A 37 -4.48 12.26 -2.69
N LEU A 38 -3.54 12.33 -1.75
CA LEU A 38 -2.16 12.57 -2.07
C LEU A 38 -1.42 11.23 -2.20
N VAL A 39 -0.60 11.09 -3.24
CA VAL A 39 0.12 9.85 -3.53
C VAL A 39 1.60 10.12 -3.73
N HIS A 40 2.43 9.13 -3.43
CA HIS A 40 3.84 9.11 -3.82
C HIS A 40 4.19 7.74 -4.40
N PRO A 41 4.43 7.63 -5.72
CA PRO A 41 4.88 6.39 -6.32
C PRO A 41 6.37 6.18 -6.00
N PHE A 42 6.69 5.09 -5.29
CA PHE A 42 8.08 4.70 -5.03
C PHE A 42 8.66 3.87 -6.18
N TRP A 43 7.83 2.98 -6.70
CA TRP A 43 8.20 2.07 -7.77
C TRP A 43 7.01 1.82 -8.67
N ASP A 44 7.13 2.14 -9.94
CA ASP A 44 6.16 1.82 -10.99
C ASP A 44 6.90 1.54 -12.30
N PRO A 45 7.15 0.27 -12.64
CA PRO A 45 7.90 -0.10 -13.84
C PRO A 45 7.11 0.19 -15.13
N ILE A 46 5.77 0.30 -15.08
CA ILE A 46 4.93 0.63 -16.24
C ILE A 46 5.11 2.12 -16.58
N GLU A 47 5.06 2.97 -15.57
CA GLU A 47 5.29 4.41 -15.70
C GLU A 47 6.80 4.76 -15.78
N GLY A 48 7.69 3.77 -15.63
CA GLY A 48 9.14 3.97 -15.60
C GLY A 48 9.62 4.81 -14.41
N HIS A 49 8.86 4.84 -13.32
CA HIS A 49 9.13 5.68 -12.17
C HIS A 49 9.85 4.95 -11.04
N VAL A 50 10.94 5.52 -10.59
CA VAL A 50 11.67 5.11 -9.37
C VAL A 50 11.99 6.35 -8.54
N SER A 51 11.39 6.43 -7.36
CA SER A 51 11.63 7.55 -6.44
C SER A 51 13.00 7.46 -5.79
N ASN A 52 13.63 8.61 -5.56
CA ASN A 52 14.87 8.72 -4.78
C ASN A 52 14.70 8.21 -3.32
N TYR A 53 13.46 8.16 -2.82
CA TYR A 53 13.15 7.62 -1.50
C TYR A 53 12.96 6.10 -1.48
N SER A 54 13.02 5.40 -2.62
CA SER A 54 12.77 3.95 -2.71
C SER A 54 13.72 3.14 -1.84
N GLN A 55 14.94 3.62 -1.62
CA GLN A 55 15.95 2.94 -0.82
C GLN A 55 15.53 2.71 0.64
N MET A 56 14.71 3.59 1.22
CA MET A 56 14.25 3.41 2.60
C MET A 56 13.31 2.20 2.76
N LEU A 57 12.76 1.69 1.66
CA LEU A 57 11.85 0.52 1.65
C LEU A 57 12.59 -0.81 1.46
N VAL A 58 13.88 -0.81 1.11
CA VAL A 58 14.68 -2.02 0.87
C VAL A 58 14.67 -2.99 2.05
N PRO A 59 14.85 -2.56 3.31
CA PRO A 59 14.77 -3.47 4.45
C PRO A 59 13.40 -4.15 4.57
N PHE A 60 12.33 -3.43 4.20
CA PHE A 60 10.97 -3.94 4.21
C PHE A 60 10.75 -4.95 3.07
N ILE A 61 11.17 -4.60 1.85
CA ILE A 61 11.11 -5.46 0.66
C ILE A 61 11.87 -6.76 0.91
N SER A 62 13.05 -6.69 1.54
CA SER A 62 13.85 -7.85 1.89
C SER A 62 13.15 -8.82 2.86
N LYS A 63 12.21 -8.33 3.67
CA LYS A 63 11.42 -9.16 4.60
C LYS A 63 10.24 -9.84 3.93
N ILE A 64 9.55 -9.18 3.00
CA ILE A 64 8.43 -9.78 2.24
C ILE A 64 8.92 -10.70 1.11
N LYS A 65 10.19 -10.57 0.67
CA LYS A 65 10.85 -11.40 -0.35
C LYS A 65 10.00 -11.61 -1.61
N PRO A 66 9.63 -10.53 -2.31
CA PRO A 66 8.83 -10.66 -3.51
C PRO A 66 9.61 -11.37 -4.61
N GLY A 67 8.93 -12.14 -5.47
CA GLY A 67 9.49 -12.66 -6.71
C GLY A 67 9.65 -11.56 -7.76
N ALA A 68 8.64 -10.70 -7.89
CA ALA A 68 8.69 -9.51 -8.73
C ALA A 68 7.84 -8.39 -8.11
N LEU A 69 8.37 -7.17 -8.07
CA LEU A 69 7.61 -5.99 -7.67
C LEU A 69 6.78 -5.49 -8.86
N LEU A 70 5.50 -5.24 -8.65
CA LEU A 70 4.59 -4.67 -9.63
C LEU A 70 4.42 -3.16 -9.40
N ARG A 71 4.24 -2.75 -8.15
CA ARG A 71 4.09 -1.33 -7.79
C ARG A 71 4.33 -1.14 -6.30
N ILE A 72 4.91 0.00 -5.93
CA ILE A 72 4.94 0.49 -4.54
C ILE A 72 4.49 1.93 -4.53
N LYS A 73 3.45 2.23 -3.76
CA LYS A 73 2.86 3.57 -3.68
C LYS A 73 2.44 3.91 -2.26
N ALA A 74 2.83 5.07 -1.75
CA ALA A 74 2.22 5.66 -0.56
C ALA A 74 0.93 6.39 -0.94
N ASN A 75 -0.07 6.30 -0.06
CA ASN A 75 -1.31 7.06 -0.14
C ASN A 75 -1.51 7.82 1.17
N LEU A 76 -1.86 9.09 1.06
CA LEU A 76 -2.22 9.96 2.17
C LEU A 76 -3.66 10.42 1.99
N GLN A 77 -4.50 10.12 2.97
CA GLN A 77 -5.86 10.62 3.10
C GLN A 77 -5.89 11.70 4.19
N PRO A 78 -6.32 12.94 3.88
CA PRO A 78 -6.51 13.96 4.89
C PRO A 78 -7.60 13.59 5.90
N GLN A 79 -7.54 14.22 7.08
CA GLN A 79 -8.60 14.19 8.08
C GLN A 79 -9.95 14.64 7.50
N THR A 80 -11.03 14.07 8.02
CA THR A 80 -12.41 14.45 7.70
C THR A 80 -13.23 14.52 8.98
N GLU A 81 -14.38 15.20 8.96
CA GLU A 81 -15.27 15.33 10.14
C GLU A 81 -15.81 13.98 10.63
N LYS A 82 -15.96 13.01 9.72
CA LYS A 82 -16.36 11.63 9.99
C LYS A 82 -15.54 10.68 9.16
N VAL A 83 -15.32 9.46 9.62
CA VAL A 83 -14.66 8.44 8.81
C VAL A 83 -15.48 8.17 7.55
N ILE A 84 -14.87 8.33 6.38
CA ILE A 84 -15.47 8.09 5.07
C ILE A 84 -14.81 6.86 4.46
N GLU A 85 -15.60 5.85 4.10
CA GLU A 85 -15.14 4.68 3.36
C GLU A 85 -15.04 4.99 1.87
N ASP A 86 -13.90 4.66 1.25
CA ASP A 86 -13.73 4.70 -0.19
C ASP A 86 -14.39 3.48 -0.83
N PRO A 87 -14.81 3.55 -2.10
CA PRO A 87 -15.38 2.42 -2.83
C PRO A 87 -14.47 1.19 -2.82
N LEU A 88 -15.08 0.01 -2.82
CA LEU A 88 -14.35 -1.25 -2.93
C LEU A 88 -13.75 -1.41 -4.33
N HIS A 89 -12.47 -1.72 -4.40
CA HIS A 89 -11.73 -1.95 -5.63
C HIS A 89 -10.75 -3.13 -5.48
N VAL A 90 -10.11 -3.49 -6.57
CA VAL A 90 -8.96 -4.40 -6.61
C VAL A 90 -7.74 -3.62 -7.10
N ASP A 91 -6.57 -3.87 -6.52
CA ASP A 91 -5.34 -3.14 -6.87
C ASP A 91 -4.78 -3.51 -8.24
N VAL A 92 -4.74 -4.80 -8.53
CA VAL A 92 -4.11 -5.36 -9.73
C VAL A 92 -4.96 -6.50 -10.28
N GLY A 93 -5.19 -6.50 -11.60
CA GLY A 93 -6.04 -7.48 -12.27
C GLY A 93 -5.41 -8.88 -12.45
N CYS A 94 -4.10 -9.04 -12.21
CA CYS A 94 -3.42 -10.33 -12.31
C CYS A 94 -3.28 -11.00 -10.93
N LYS A 95 -2.99 -12.32 -10.94
CA LYS A 95 -2.69 -13.07 -9.72
C LYS A 95 -1.41 -12.51 -9.08
N SER A 96 -1.57 -11.86 -7.94
CA SER A 96 -0.50 -11.18 -7.21
C SER A 96 -0.90 -10.98 -5.75
N THR A 97 -0.02 -10.42 -4.95
CA THR A 97 -0.22 -10.14 -3.54
C THR A 97 -0.18 -8.64 -3.29
N THR A 98 -1.12 -8.16 -2.50
CA THR A 98 -1.13 -6.81 -1.92
C THR A 98 -0.68 -6.87 -0.48
N ALA A 99 0.27 -6.03 -0.10
CA ALA A 99 0.63 -5.78 1.28
C ALA A 99 0.46 -4.29 1.60
N ILE A 100 -0.30 -3.97 2.64
CA ILE A 100 -0.52 -2.59 3.10
C ILE A 100 0.18 -2.37 4.42
N LEU A 101 1.16 -1.48 4.43
CA LEU A 101 1.85 -1.01 5.63
C LEU A 101 1.17 0.27 6.13
N TYR A 102 0.64 0.23 7.35
CA TYR A 102 0.11 1.42 8.00
C TYR A 102 1.25 2.25 8.62
N VAL A 103 1.36 3.51 8.19
CA VAL A 103 2.46 4.40 8.62
C VAL A 103 2.14 5.09 9.94
N ASN A 104 0.86 5.34 10.23
CA ASN A 104 0.44 5.91 11.52
C ASN A 104 -0.76 5.18 12.11
N THR A 105 -0.94 5.35 13.42
CA THR A 105 -2.13 4.91 14.12
C THR A 105 -3.20 5.99 14.03
N CYS A 106 -4.43 5.60 13.67
CA CYS A 106 -5.61 6.46 13.66
C CYS A 106 -6.88 5.60 13.68
N ASP A 107 -8.04 6.21 13.81
CA ASP A 107 -9.35 5.54 13.77
C ASP A 107 -9.76 5.02 12.38
N GLY A 108 -9.04 5.43 11.33
CA GLY A 108 -9.22 4.90 9.98
C GLY A 108 -8.83 3.42 9.85
N TYR A 109 -9.26 2.78 8.78
CA TYR A 109 -9.07 1.35 8.54
C TYR A 109 -9.06 1.00 7.05
N THR A 110 -8.69 -0.25 6.75
CA THR A 110 -8.98 -0.91 5.48
C THR A 110 -10.17 -1.82 5.68
N HIS A 111 -11.18 -1.72 4.80
CA HIS A 111 -12.37 -2.58 4.84
C HIS A 111 -12.38 -3.51 3.64
N PHE A 112 -13.00 -4.67 3.81
CA PHE A 112 -13.08 -5.73 2.81
C PHE A 112 -14.55 -6.06 2.49
N LYS A 113 -14.79 -6.65 1.33
CA LYS A 113 -16.13 -7.02 0.86
C LYS A 113 -16.88 -7.97 1.81
N ASP A 114 -16.16 -8.78 2.57
CA ASP A 114 -16.72 -9.71 3.57
C ASP A 114 -17.10 -9.04 4.90
N GLY A 115 -16.92 -7.72 5.01
CA GLY A 115 -17.18 -6.95 6.22
C GLY A 115 -15.99 -6.86 7.18
N THR A 116 -14.89 -7.56 6.91
CA THR A 116 -13.65 -7.46 7.72
C THR A 116 -13.11 -6.04 7.68
N LYS A 117 -12.66 -5.54 8.83
CA LYS A 117 -12.01 -4.22 8.98
C LYS A 117 -10.68 -4.36 9.70
N VAL A 118 -9.62 -3.82 9.11
CA VAL A 118 -8.27 -3.79 9.70
C VAL A 118 -7.90 -2.36 10.05
N LYS A 119 -7.87 -2.03 11.34
CA LYS A 119 -7.55 -0.69 11.85
C LYS A 119 -6.13 -0.26 11.49
N SER A 120 -5.97 1.03 11.17
CA SER A 120 -4.66 1.67 11.02
C SER A 120 -3.94 1.70 12.35
N VAL A 121 -2.90 0.89 12.48
CA VAL A 121 -1.97 0.89 13.61
C VAL A 121 -0.56 0.99 13.05
N ALA A 122 0.19 1.97 13.48
CA ALA A 122 1.56 2.20 13.03
C ALA A 122 2.38 0.90 13.05
N ASN A 123 3.16 0.68 11.99
CA ASN A 123 3.97 -0.52 11.81
C ASN A 123 3.19 -1.86 11.67
N ARG A 124 1.88 -1.82 11.45
CA ARG A 124 1.08 -3.00 11.09
C ARG A 124 1.19 -3.23 9.58
N LEU A 125 1.28 -4.52 9.21
CA LEU A 125 1.20 -4.97 7.83
C LEU A 125 0.00 -5.91 7.69
N VAL A 126 -0.85 -5.66 6.71
CA VAL A 126 -1.87 -6.61 6.24
C VAL A 126 -1.47 -7.12 4.86
N ILE A 127 -1.62 -8.43 4.62
CA ILE A 127 -1.26 -9.09 3.36
C ILE A 127 -2.44 -9.92 2.89
N PHE A 128 -2.82 -9.77 1.61
CA PHE A 128 -3.94 -10.49 1.00
C PHE A 128 -3.76 -10.61 -0.53
N PRO A 129 -4.49 -11.51 -1.21
CA PRO A 129 -4.50 -11.59 -2.67
C PRO A 129 -4.96 -10.27 -3.28
N SER A 130 -4.23 -9.73 -4.29
CA SER A 130 -4.55 -8.43 -4.91
C SER A 130 -5.94 -8.34 -5.54
N GLN A 131 -6.56 -9.48 -5.85
CA GLN A 131 -7.92 -9.56 -6.37
C GLN A 131 -9.01 -9.49 -5.29
N THR A 132 -8.63 -9.36 -4.02
CA THR A 132 -9.59 -9.17 -2.92
C THR A 132 -10.15 -7.76 -2.96
N TYR A 133 -11.49 -7.63 -3.04
CA TYR A 133 -12.16 -6.34 -2.99
C TYR A 133 -11.98 -5.69 -1.62
N HIS A 134 -11.35 -4.53 -1.61
CA HIS A 134 -11.06 -3.75 -0.42
C HIS A 134 -11.13 -2.25 -0.71
N GLY A 135 -11.21 -1.44 0.35
CA GLY A 135 -11.19 0.02 0.27
C GLY A 135 -10.49 0.62 1.48
N GLY A 136 -9.95 1.82 1.29
CA GLY A 136 -9.40 2.62 2.37
C GLY A 136 -10.47 3.46 3.05
N THR A 137 -10.05 4.23 4.07
CA THR A 137 -10.88 5.25 4.70
C THR A 137 -10.07 6.50 4.99
N SER A 138 -10.78 7.62 5.29
CA SER A 138 -10.19 8.74 6.02
C SER A 138 -9.98 8.38 7.51
N CYS A 139 -9.60 9.38 8.30
CA CYS A 139 -9.57 9.34 9.76
C CYS A 139 -10.15 10.64 10.34
N THR A 140 -10.48 10.62 11.64
CA THR A 140 -11.02 11.80 12.34
C THR A 140 -10.15 12.25 13.51
N ASP A 141 -9.33 11.39 14.05
CA ASP A 141 -8.51 11.58 15.27
C ASP A 141 -7.06 11.99 14.98
N GLU A 142 -6.65 11.99 13.69
CA GLU A 142 -5.33 12.40 13.21
C GLU A 142 -5.46 13.31 12.00
N THR A 143 -4.50 14.20 11.75
CA THR A 143 -4.53 15.12 10.60
C THR A 143 -4.50 14.43 9.26
N LYS A 144 -4.03 13.19 9.22
CA LYS A 144 -3.91 12.36 8.01
C LYS A 144 -3.80 10.89 8.35
N ARG A 145 -4.23 10.05 7.43
CA ARG A 145 -3.97 8.62 7.40
C ARG A 145 -3.01 8.31 6.26
N VAL A 146 -1.91 7.63 6.56
CA VAL A 146 -0.88 7.28 5.58
C VAL A 146 -0.66 5.77 5.55
N VAL A 147 -0.66 5.20 4.34
CA VAL A 147 -0.34 3.79 4.09
C VAL A 147 0.64 3.67 2.94
N ILE A 148 1.40 2.56 2.89
CA ILE A 148 2.19 2.17 1.73
C ILE A 148 1.65 0.85 1.21
N ASN A 149 1.23 0.84 -0.06
CA ASN A 149 0.77 -0.35 -0.76
C ASN A 149 1.93 -0.94 -1.55
N PHE A 150 2.19 -2.24 -1.34
CA PHE A 150 3.11 -3.05 -2.11
C PHE A 150 2.29 -4.06 -2.91
N ASN A 151 2.40 -4.03 -4.23
CA ASN A 151 1.82 -5.03 -5.11
C ASN A 151 2.97 -5.84 -5.72
N TYR A 152 2.93 -7.17 -5.57
CA TYR A 152 4.03 -8.03 -6.00
C TYR A 152 3.56 -9.45 -6.34
N ILE A 153 4.35 -10.16 -7.12
CA ILE A 153 4.19 -11.59 -7.38
C ILE A 153 5.04 -12.35 -6.35
N ASP A 154 4.45 -13.32 -5.67
CA ASP A 154 5.18 -14.20 -4.76
C ASP A 154 6.16 -15.09 -5.53
N MET A 155 7.32 -15.40 -4.93
CA MET A 155 8.31 -16.32 -5.51
C MET A 155 7.71 -17.68 -5.89
N LYS A 156 6.83 -18.23 -5.05
CA LYS A 156 6.14 -19.51 -5.30
C LYS A 156 5.24 -19.48 -6.54
N ASP A 157 4.64 -18.31 -6.85
CA ASP A 157 3.76 -18.14 -7.99
C ASP A 157 4.53 -17.94 -9.31
N MET A 158 5.79 -17.47 -9.24
CA MET A 158 6.68 -17.39 -10.41
C MET A 158 7.09 -18.80 -10.89
N ALA A 159 7.47 -19.69 -9.98
CA ALA A 159 7.91 -21.03 -10.31
C ALA A 159 6.81 -21.89 -10.99
N THR A 160 5.54 -21.70 -10.63
CA THR A 160 4.41 -22.42 -11.22
C THR A 160 4.05 -21.95 -12.63
N ASN A 161 4.32 -20.69 -12.96
CA ASN A 161 4.02 -20.14 -14.29
C ASN A 161 5.04 -20.58 -15.37
N ASP A 162 6.30 -20.77 -15.01
CA ASP A 162 7.35 -21.18 -15.95
C ASP A 162 7.23 -22.66 -16.34
N LEU A 163 6.91 -23.55 -15.39
CA LEU A 163 6.75 -24.96 -15.66
C LEU A 163 5.56 -25.27 -16.60
N ASN A 164 4.47 -24.52 -16.48
CA ASN A 164 3.30 -24.71 -17.35
C ASN A 164 3.46 -24.10 -18.76
N ARG A 165 4.46 -23.25 -19.01
CA ARG A 165 4.79 -22.72 -20.33
C ARG A 165 5.76 -23.60 -21.13
N LEU A 166 6.60 -24.37 -20.43
CA LEU A 166 7.61 -25.25 -21.06
C LEU A 166 7.04 -26.59 -21.54
N TYR A 167 5.82 -26.96 -21.12
CA TYR A 167 5.18 -28.24 -21.44
C TYR A 167 3.87 -28.09 -22.23
N LYS A 168 3.65 -26.98 -22.90
CA LYS A 168 2.65 -26.77 -23.97
C LYS A 168 3.39 -26.50 -25.30
#